data_8d1806f45b2759f921aa2f098504daaf
#
_entry.id   8d1806f45b2759f921aa2f098504daaf
#
_cell.length_a   1.000
_cell.length_b   1.000
_cell.length_c   1.000
_cell.angle_alpha   90.00
_cell.angle_beta   90.00
_cell.angle_gamma   90.00
#
_symmetry.space_group_name_H-M   'P 1'
#
loop_
_entity.id
_entity.type
_entity.pdbx_description
1 polymer ?
#
loop_
_entity_poly.entity_id
_entity_poly.type
_entity_poly.pdbx_seq_one_letter_code
_entity_poly.pdbx_strand_id
1 'polypeptide(L)'
;MPSFGSTPLETPPSRGRVHVVGAGPVGLLLTALLQSMEGFSLRLYEKRHEYTRTRMVQLAPYLVADSVETYRTDSIDGDSVAAIFDPPELDEGLAFRQSISTDLMALLNDWSLGFCPLNSIERSISDLIDARGSNAVERTAAVVTAEDAMAMLEPGDVLIDSTGSRSLLRDHLVPGPEADGGANTLKIRLEYALVITFLYGQTYDCNEHCKYYKNIENAQYKFIPMVHRTYHDGRISHVSGIVNITAEDYEAMPSRFDGEWLRSNFPGVAQSMDRFIDKIKQETHGEVLGDLEIVRIPLDLYRARNATSRHWLAAGPSDHPFASSPVFLAGDSAIGSPYFQSISLGFECAMYLAGLIAQRDLPLRDMLDRYELYIYKQWLRVYMRSKMIKHNKDLFESLDDPLALLDKLHIY
;
A
#
# COMPACT_ATOMS: atom_id res chain seq x y z
N MET A 1 -3.91 -61.60 -18.41
CA MET A 1 -3.53 -60.17 -18.37
C MET A 1 -4.54 -59.46 -17.50
N PRO A 2 -4.16 -58.90 -16.36
CA PRO A 2 -5.08 -58.14 -15.52
C PRO A 2 -5.27 -56.73 -16.13
N SER A 3 -6.53 -56.37 -16.32
CA SER A 3 -6.97 -55.03 -16.75
C SER A 3 -6.62 -54.04 -15.64
N PHE A 4 -5.76 -53.07 -15.95
CA PHE A 4 -5.57 -51.87 -15.11
C PHE A 4 -6.86 -51.05 -15.17
N GLY A 5 -7.62 -51.06 -14.09
CA GLY A 5 -8.73 -50.14 -13.89
C GLY A 5 -8.16 -48.70 -13.85
N SER A 6 -8.58 -47.89 -14.79
CA SER A 6 -8.38 -46.46 -14.74
C SER A 6 -9.14 -45.89 -13.55
N THR A 7 -8.42 -45.51 -12.51
CA THR A 7 -8.95 -44.66 -11.43
C THR A 7 -9.51 -43.41 -12.08
N PRO A 8 -10.77 -43.02 -11.81
CA PRO A 8 -11.31 -41.74 -12.30
C PRO A 8 -10.36 -40.62 -11.81
N LEU A 9 -9.90 -39.76 -12.71
CA LEU A 9 -9.27 -38.51 -12.37
C LEU A 9 -10.25 -37.79 -11.44
N GLU A 10 -9.89 -37.69 -10.16
CA GLU A 10 -10.63 -36.85 -9.20
C GLU A 10 -10.67 -35.44 -9.80
N THR A 11 -11.88 -34.98 -10.08
CA THR A 11 -12.13 -33.58 -10.45
C THR A 11 -11.50 -32.74 -9.35
N PRO A 12 -10.61 -31.80 -9.66
CA PRO A 12 -10.01 -30.95 -8.62
C PRO A 12 -11.17 -30.32 -7.83
N PRO A 13 -11.08 -30.29 -6.50
CA PRO A 13 -12.15 -29.75 -5.67
C PRO A 13 -12.47 -28.34 -6.16
N SER A 14 -13.74 -28.08 -6.42
CA SER A 14 -14.21 -26.72 -6.71
C SER A 14 -13.69 -25.85 -5.56
N ARG A 15 -12.87 -24.84 -5.85
CA ARG A 15 -12.48 -23.89 -4.82
C ARG A 15 -13.77 -23.30 -4.25
N GLY A 16 -13.85 -23.23 -2.93
CA GLY A 16 -14.96 -22.66 -2.22
C GLY A 16 -15.15 -21.16 -2.54
N ARG A 17 -15.91 -20.50 -1.75
CA ARG A 17 -16.15 -19.06 -1.89
C ARG A 17 -14.89 -18.28 -1.56
N VAL A 18 -14.71 -17.14 -2.18
CA VAL A 18 -13.66 -16.19 -1.83
C VAL A 18 -14.28 -15.01 -1.09
N HIS A 19 -13.93 -14.87 0.17
CA HIS A 19 -14.36 -13.79 1.05
C HIS A 19 -13.30 -12.69 1.07
N VAL A 20 -13.62 -11.50 0.60
CA VAL A 20 -12.77 -10.32 0.67
C VAL A 20 -13.31 -9.38 1.74
N VAL A 21 -12.58 -9.22 2.84
CA VAL A 21 -12.97 -8.34 3.94
C VAL A 21 -12.21 -7.03 3.83
N GLY A 22 -12.95 -5.93 3.62
CA GLY A 22 -12.44 -4.59 3.37
C GLY A 22 -12.48 -4.21 1.89
N ALA A 23 -13.43 -3.37 1.49
CA ALA A 23 -13.51 -2.81 0.13
C ALA A 23 -12.74 -1.48 0.02
N GLY A 24 -11.52 -1.45 0.54
CA GLY A 24 -10.54 -0.43 0.19
C GLY A 24 -9.98 -0.67 -1.23
N PRO A 25 -9.06 0.17 -1.73
CA PRO A 25 -8.59 0.07 -3.11
C PRO A 25 -7.99 -1.31 -3.44
N VAL A 26 -7.27 -1.92 -2.48
CA VAL A 26 -6.67 -3.26 -2.66
C VAL A 26 -7.72 -4.36 -2.70
N GLY A 27 -8.69 -4.33 -1.77
CA GLY A 27 -9.76 -5.33 -1.74
C GLY A 27 -10.69 -5.23 -2.95
N LEU A 28 -10.99 -4.00 -3.40
CA LEU A 28 -11.75 -3.78 -4.64
C LEU A 28 -10.99 -4.29 -5.86
N LEU A 29 -9.69 -3.99 -5.97
CA LEU A 29 -8.88 -4.50 -7.08
C LEU A 29 -8.86 -6.02 -7.10
N LEU A 30 -8.60 -6.68 -5.97
CA LEU A 30 -8.64 -8.14 -5.85
C LEU A 30 -9.98 -8.71 -6.29
N THR A 31 -11.09 -8.11 -5.83
CA THR A 31 -12.44 -8.52 -6.21
C THR A 31 -12.66 -8.38 -7.72
N ALA A 32 -12.27 -7.26 -8.32
CA ALA A 32 -12.42 -7.01 -9.76
C ALA A 32 -11.58 -7.98 -10.61
N LEU A 33 -10.36 -8.30 -10.15
CA LEU A 33 -9.48 -9.28 -10.81
C LEU A 33 -10.08 -10.68 -10.76
N LEU A 34 -10.50 -11.14 -9.58
CA LEU A 34 -11.08 -12.48 -9.42
C LEU A 34 -12.46 -12.59 -10.10
N GLN A 35 -13.25 -11.52 -10.13
CA GLN A 35 -14.53 -11.49 -10.84
C GLN A 35 -14.37 -11.67 -12.34
N SER A 36 -13.28 -11.19 -12.93
CA SER A 36 -13.00 -11.37 -14.36
C SER A 36 -12.62 -12.81 -14.73
N MET A 37 -12.38 -13.66 -13.73
CA MET A 37 -12.02 -15.06 -13.89
C MET A 37 -13.25 -15.94 -13.65
N GLU A 38 -13.43 -16.96 -14.48
CA GLU A 38 -14.55 -17.89 -14.32
C GLU A 38 -14.37 -18.81 -13.11
N GLY A 39 -15.49 -19.16 -12.47
CA GLY A 39 -15.57 -20.21 -11.47
C GLY A 39 -15.25 -19.80 -10.03
N PHE A 40 -15.29 -18.51 -9.72
CA PHE A 40 -15.23 -18.02 -8.34
C PHE A 40 -16.59 -17.50 -7.87
N SER A 41 -16.97 -17.88 -6.63
CA SER A 41 -18.06 -17.24 -5.90
C SER A 41 -17.46 -16.20 -4.96
N LEU A 42 -17.76 -14.92 -5.17
CA LEU A 42 -17.11 -13.80 -4.50
C LEU A 42 -18.06 -13.13 -3.50
N ARG A 43 -17.55 -12.88 -2.30
CA ARG A 43 -18.22 -12.08 -1.28
C ARG A 43 -17.33 -10.94 -0.84
N LEU A 44 -17.83 -9.71 -0.89
CA LEU A 44 -17.14 -8.50 -0.54
C LEU A 44 -17.80 -7.83 0.66
N TYR A 45 -17.04 -7.60 1.72
CA TYR A 45 -17.51 -6.99 2.98
C TYR A 45 -16.90 -5.61 3.16
N GLU A 46 -17.72 -4.59 3.41
CA GLU A 46 -17.25 -3.24 3.70
C GLU A 46 -18.12 -2.56 4.75
N LYS A 47 -17.49 -1.96 5.74
CA LYS A 47 -18.18 -1.24 6.81
C LYS A 47 -18.62 0.18 6.42
N ARG A 48 -17.96 0.78 5.42
CA ARG A 48 -18.24 2.14 4.98
C ARG A 48 -19.32 2.12 3.92
N HIS A 49 -20.27 3.04 4.03
CA HIS A 49 -21.30 3.24 3.02
C HIS A 49 -20.82 4.11 1.85
N GLU A 50 -19.78 4.90 2.07
CA GLU A 50 -19.26 5.83 1.07
C GLU A 50 -17.73 5.87 1.06
N TYR A 51 -17.16 6.15 -0.11
CA TYR A 51 -15.74 6.38 -0.29
C TYR A 51 -15.44 7.87 -0.15
N THR A 52 -14.92 8.28 1.01
CA THR A 52 -14.70 9.69 1.36
C THR A 52 -13.23 10.11 1.38
N ARG A 53 -12.30 9.19 1.13
CA ARG A 53 -10.86 9.45 1.18
C ARG A 53 -10.42 10.27 -0.03
N THR A 54 -10.17 11.54 0.15
CA THR A 54 -9.79 12.48 -0.91
C THR A 54 -8.29 12.64 -1.12
N ARG A 55 -7.48 11.88 -0.39
CA ARG A 55 -6.02 11.90 -0.55
C ARG A 55 -5.65 11.62 -2.00
N MET A 56 -4.80 12.48 -2.57
CA MET A 56 -4.27 12.29 -3.91
C MET A 56 -3.21 11.18 -3.91
N VAL A 57 -3.29 10.31 -4.89
CA VAL A 57 -2.36 9.21 -5.12
C VAL A 57 -2.06 9.10 -6.60
N GLN A 58 -0.92 8.55 -6.95
CA GLN A 58 -0.56 8.18 -8.31
C GLN A 58 -0.08 6.73 -8.29
N LEU A 59 -0.50 5.94 -9.25
CA LEU A 59 0.03 4.60 -9.42
C LEU A 59 1.40 4.65 -10.08
N ALA A 60 2.28 3.76 -9.66
CA ALA A 60 3.58 3.63 -10.29
C ALA A 60 3.42 3.04 -11.71
N PRO A 61 4.10 3.62 -12.72
CA PRO A 61 3.98 3.17 -14.11
C PRO A 61 4.30 1.70 -14.33
N TYR A 62 5.20 1.12 -13.56
CA TYR A 62 5.56 -0.30 -13.68
C TYR A 62 4.39 -1.27 -13.45
N LEU A 63 3.31 -0.85 -12.80
CA LEU A 63 2.11 -1.68 -12.62
C LEU A 63 1.42 -2.03 -13.94
N VAL A 64 1.58 -1.19 -14.94
CA VAL A 64 1.00 -1.36 -16.28
C VAL A 64 2.05 -1.70 -17.33
N ALA A 65 3.26 -2.05 -16.91
CA ALA A 65 4.34 -2.44 -17.80
C ALA A 65 3.95 -3.66 -18.65
N ASP A 66 4.33 -3.63 -19.92
CA ASP A 66 4.02 -4.66 -20.91
C ASP A 66 5.17 -5.68 -21.11
N SER A 67 6.33 -5.40 -20.54
CA SER A 67 7.50 -6.28 -20.59
C SER A 67 8.28 -6.25 -19.28
N VAL A 68 9.08 -7.27 -19.04
CA VAL A 68 9.99 -7.32 -17.87
C VAL A 68 11.00 -6.18 -17.92
N GLU A 69 11.45 -5.80 -19.10
CA GLU A 69 12.38 -4.68 -19.29
C GLU A 69 11.72 -3.35 -18.93
N THR A 70 10.50 -3.09 -19.43
CA THR A 70 9.71 -1.92 -19.07
C THR A 70 9.44 -1.90 -17.56
N TYR A 71 9.08 -3.04 -16.96
CA TYR A 71 8.87 -3.16 -15.52
C TYR A 71 10.13 -2.76 -14.73
N ARG A 72 11.31 -3.20 -15.15
CA ARG A 72 12.59 -2.88 -14.50
C ARG A 72 12.98 -1.42 -14.68
N THR A 73 12.74 -0.85 -15.86
CA THR A 73 13.11 0.52 -16.20
C THR A 73 12.20 1.54 -15.53
N ASP A 74 10.90 1.29 -15.52
CA ASP A 74 9.88 2.20 -14.95
C ASP A 74 9.69 2.00 -13.45
N SER A 75 10.14 0.88 -12.92
CA SER A 75 10.21 0.70 -11.48
C SER A 75 11.27 1.67 -10.94
N ILE A 76 10.88 2.46 -9.96
CA ILE A 76 11.79 3.41 -9.27
C ILE A 76 13.00 2.68 -8.65
N ASP A 77 12.94 1.36 -8.59
CA ASP A 77 13.90 0.45 -7.98
C ASP A 77 14.45 -0.57 -8.99
N GLY A 78 14.62 -0.20 -10.26
CA GLY A 78 14.99 -1.15 -11.32
C GLY A 78 16.10 -2.14 -10.94
N ASP A 79 17.18 -1.64 -10.35
CA ASP A 79 18.29 -2.47 -9.87
C ASP A 79 17.91 -3.33 -8.65
N SER A 80 17.11 -2.79 -7.72
CA SER A 80 16.67 -3.53 -6.52
C SER A 80 15.67 -4.63 -6.89
N VAL A 81 14.81 -4.39 -7.86
CA VAL A 81 13.88 -5.41 -8.38
C VAL A 81 14.67 -6.56 -8.98
N ALA A 82 15.66 -6.26 -9.83
CA ALA A 82 16.51 -7.28 -10.43
C ALA A 82 17.35 -8.08 -9.42
N ALA A 83 17.67 -7.49 -8.26
CA ALA A 83 18.43 -8.17 -7.21
C ALA A 83 17.56 -9.05 -6.29
N ILE A 84 16.27 -8.74 -6.14
CA ILE A 84 15.39 -9.41 -5.17
C ILE A 84 14.46 -10.43 -5.83
N PHE A 85 13.96 -10.12 -7.03
CA PHE A 85 13.05 -11.01 -7.76
C PHE A 85 13.79 -11.82 -8.81
N ASP A 86 13.53 -13.12 -8.82
CA ASP A 86 14.00 -14.01 -9.86
C ASP A 86 13.23 -13.76 -11.17
N PRO A 87 13.86 -13.92 -12.34
CA PRO A 87 13.19 -13.79 -13.63
C PRO A 87 11.86 -14.55 -13.74
N PRO A 88 11.73 -15.81 -13.26
CA PRO A 88 10.46 -16.53 -13.32
C PRO A 88 9.31 -15.84 -12.56
N GLU A 89 9.57 -15.20 -11.42
CA GLU A 89 8.54 -14.46 -10.68
C GLU A 89 8.05 -13.22 -11.44
N LEU A 90 8.97 -12.55 -12.15
CA LEU A 90 8.63 -11.41 -12.99
C LEU A 90 7.84 -11.85 -14.23
N ASP A 91 8.21 -12.98 -14.84
CA ASP A 91 7.51 -13.55 -16.01
C ASP A 91 6.10 -14.02 -15.65
N GLU A 92 5.91 -14.69 -14.50
CA GLU A 92 4.58 -15.07 -13.99
C GLU A 92 3.72 -13.83 -13.70
N GLY A 93 4.27 -12.82 -13.07
CA GLY A 93 3.59 -11.55 -12.80
C GLY A 93 3.17 -10.84 -14.08
N LEU A 94 4.03 -10.81 -15.10
CA LEU A 94 3.74 -10.21 -16.39
C LEU A 94 2.66 -10.99 -17.15
N ALA A 95 2.76 -12.32 -17.19
CA ALA A 95 1.75 -13.18 -17.82
C ALA A 95 0.37 -12.97 -17.19
N PHE A 96 0.31 -12.84 -15.87
CA PHE A 96 -0.93 -12.51 -15.18
C PHE A 96 -1.49 -11.14 -15.57
N ARG A 97 -0.65 -10.10 -15.68
CA ARG A 97 -1.08 -8.76 -16.10
C ARG A 97 -1.68 -8.76 -17.51
N GLN A 98 -1.14 -9.55 -18.42
CA GLN A 98 -1.70 -9.72 -19.77
C GLN A 98 -3.09 -10.36 -19.76
N SER A 99 -3.46 -11.06 -18.68
CA SER A 99 -4.81 -11.63 -18.49
C SER A 99 -5.80 -10.66 -17.85
N ILE A 100 -5.37 -9.49 -17.42
CA ILE A 100 -6.25 -8.46 -16.84
C ILE A 100 -7.19 -7.92 -17.93
N SER A 101 -8.46 -7.77 -17.58
CA SER A 101 -9.46 -7.24 -18.50
C SER A 101 -9.12 -5.84 -19.00
N THR A 102 -9.46 -5.56 -20.26
CA THR A 102 -9.11 -4.29 -20.93
C THR A 102 -9.66 -3.07 -20.22
N ASP A 103 -10.87 -3.15 -19.66
CA ASP A 103 -11.51 -2.08 -18.89
C ASP A 103 -10.76 -1.75 -17.60
N LEU A 104 -10.36 -2.77 -16.85
CA LEU A 104 -9.56 -2.57 -15.63
C LEU A 104 -8.14 -2.06 -15.96
N MET A 105 -7.53 -2.58 -17.02
CA MET A 105 -6.21 -2.12 -17.46
C MET A 105 -6.25 -0.64 -17.90
N ALA A 106 -7.32 -0.20 -18.57
CA ALA A 106 -7.50 1.21 -18.92
C ALA A 106 -7.53 2.13 -17.69
N LEU A 107 -8.27 1.74 -16.63
CA LEU A 107 -8.28 2.48 -15.38
C LEU A 107 -6.89 2.54 -14.72
N LEU A 108 -6.16 1.43 -14.68
CA LEU A 108 -4.82 1.40 -14.12
C LEU A 108 -3.85 2.30 -14.90
N ASN A 109 -3.95 2.33 -16.23
CA ASN A 109 -3.18 3.23 -17.08
C ASN A 109 -3.49 4.71 -16.75
N ASP A 110 -4.77 5.08 -16.72
CA ASP A 110 -5.17 6.45 -16.41
C ASP A 110 -4.60 6.93 -15.06
N TRP A 111 -4.65 6.08 -14.03
CA TRP A 111 -4.12 6.43 -12.71
C TRP A 111 -2.60 6.44 -12.63
N SER A 112 -1.91 5.86 -13.59
CA SER A 112 -0.44 5.93 -13.69
C SER A 112 0.06 7.23 -14.33
N LEU A 113 -0.78 7.89 -15.14
CA LEU A 113 -0.43 9.11 -15.86
C LEU A 113 -0.42 10.36 -14.98
N GLY A 114 -1.16 10.36 -13.86
CA GLY A 114 -1.27 11.53 -13.01
C GLY A 114 -1.84 11.24 -11.63
N PHE A 115 -1.89 12.29 -10.82
CA PHE A 115 -2.50 12.21 -9.49
C PHE A 115 -4.02 12.17 -9.59
N CYS A 116 -4.63 11.25 -8.83
CA CYS A 116 -6.08 11.17 -8.69
C CYS A 116 -6.49 10.97 -7.23
N PRO A 117 -7.71 11.39 -6.84
CA PRO A 117 -8.21 11.17 -5.49
C PRO A 117 -8.43 9.68 -5.24
N LEU A 118 -8.04 9.20 -4.05
CA LEU A 118 -8.17 7.79 -3.68
C LEU A 118 -9.62 7.30 -3.77
N ASN A 119 -10.59 8.13 -3.37
CA ASN A 119 -12.01 7.80 -3.48
C ASN A 119 -12.50 7.67 -4.94
N SER A 120 -11.85 8.34 -5.90
CA SER A 120 -12.15 8.14 -7.33
C SER A 120 -11.70 6.75 -7.78
N ILE A 121 -10.51 6.30 -7.38
CA ILE A 121 -10.06 4.92 -7.62
C ILE A 121 -11.04 3.91 -7.04
N GLU A 122 -11.42 4.11 -5.77
CA GLU A 122 -12.36 3.21 -5.08
C GLU A 122 -13.71 3.15 -5.78
N ARG A 123 -14.27 4.28 -6.18
CA ARG A 123 -15.55 4.34 -6.91
C ARG A 123 -15.44 3.70 -8.28
N SER A 124 -14.43 4.03 -9.08
CA SER A 124 -14.29 3.48 -10.43
C SER A 124 -14.17 1.97 -10.42
N ILE A 125 -13.40 1.37 -9.49
CA ILE A 125 -13.32 -0.10 -9.36
C ILE A 125 -14.67 -0.66 -8.87
N SER A 126 -15.32 0.00 -7.92
CA SER A 126 -16.61 -0.40 -7.41
C SER A 126 -17.66 -0.43 -8.52
N ASP A 127 -17.74 0.63 -9.32
CA ASP A 127 -18.67 0.74 -10.46
C ASP A 127 -18.38 -0.33 -11.53
N LEU A 128 -17.09 -0.62 -11.76
CA LEU A 128 -16.67 -1.67 -12.66
C LEU A 128 -17.14 -3.06 -12.19
N ILE A 129 -17.01 -3.36 -10.90
CA ILE A 129 -17.51 -4.62 -10.30
C ILE A 129 -19.02 -4.73 -10.49
N ASP A 130 -19.76 -3.64 -10.25
CA ASP A 130 -21.22 -3.64 -10.35
C ASP A 130 -21.71 -3.75 -11.81
N ALA A 131 -20.98 -3.18 -12.77
CA ALA A 131 -21.30 -3.26 -14.19
C ALA A 131 -21.11 -4.66 -14.79
N ARG A 132 -20.27 -5.50 -14.20
CA ARG A 132 -19.98 -6.87 -14.66
C ARG A 132 -21.02 -7.87 -14.14
N GLY A 133 -22.24 -7.79 -14.57
CA GLY A 133 -23.37 -8.58 -14.07
C GLY A 133 -23.31 -10.11 -14.22
N SER A 134 -22.33 -10.66 -14.95
CA SER A 134 -22.23 -12.10 -15.25
C SER A 134 -21.69 -12.96 -14.10
N ASN A 135 -20.85 -12.37 -13.23
CA ASN A 135 -20.32 -13.01 -12.02
C ASN A 135 -20.66 -12.11 -10.83
N ALA A 136 -21.87 -12.22 -10.31
CA ALA A 136 -22.35 -11.36 -9.24
C ALA A 136 -21.45 -11.50 -8.00
N VAL A 137 -20.90 -10.36 -7.56
CA VAL A 137 -20.23 -10.25 -6.27
C VAL A 137 -21.30 -9.98 -5.21
N GLU A 138 -21.43 -10.88 -4.25
CA GLU A 138 -22.30 -10.64 -3.11
C GLU A 138 -21.66 -9.59 -2.19
N ARG A 139 -22.30 -8.42 -2.09
CA ARG A 139 -21.80 -7.32 -1.24
C ARG A 139 -22.55 -7.29 0.08
N THR A 140 -21.81 -7.18 1.16
CA THR A 140 -22.35 -7.07 2.52
C THR A 140 -21.83 -5.80 3.19
N ALA A 141 -22.76 -4.88 3.51
CA ALA A 141 -22.44 -3.69 4.31
C ALA A 141 -22.41 -4.09 5.79
N ALA A 142 -21.24 -4.46 6.29
CA ALA A 142 -21.08 -4.91 7.66
C ALA A 142 -19.70 -4.53 8.23
N VAL A 143 -19.67 -4.35 9.54
CA VAL A 143 -18.44 -4.45 10.32
C VAL A 143 -18.23 -5.94 10.61
N VAL A 144 -17.18 -6.50 10.05
CA VAL A 144 -16.80 -7.91 10.27
C VAL A 144 -15.77 -7.92 11.38
N THR A 145 -16.00 -8.69 12.43
CA THR A 145 -14.99 -8.96 13.46
C THR A 145 -14.13 -10.16 13.08
N ALA A 146 -13.07 -10.44 13.84
CA ALA A 146 -12.26 -11.62 13.61
C ALA A 146 -13.07 -12.92 13.83
N GLU A 147 -13.94 -12.93 14.84
CA GLU A 147 -14.83 -14.03 15.14
C GLU A 147 -15.84 -14.25 14.01
N ASP A 148 -16.44 -13.17 13.48
CA ASP A 148 -17.35 -13.26 12.32
C ASP A 148 -16.61 -13.81 11.09
N ALA A 149 -15.37 -13.31 10.85
CA ALA A 149 -14.54 -13.75 9.72
C ALA A 149 -14.22 -15.24 9.81
N MET A 150 -13.91 -15.74 11.01
CA MET A 150 -13.66 -17.17 11.24
C MET A 150 -14.93 -18.01 11.13
N ALA A 151 -16.06 -17.51 11.65
CA ALA A 151 -17.33 -18.24 11.67
C ALA A 151 -17.98 -18.38 10.29
N MET A 152 -17.68 -17.48 9.35
CA MET A 152 -18.25 -17.54 7.98
C MET A 152 -17.56 -18.56 7.07
N LEU A 153 -16.38 -19.09 7.46
CA LEU A 153 -15.60 -19.99 6.62
C LEU A 153 -16.16 -21.39 6.62
N GLU A 154 -16.41 -21.91 5.42
CA GLU A 154 -16.63 -23.33 5.16
C GLU A 154 -15.32 -23.98 4.68
N PRO A 155 -15.11 -25.28 4.88
CA PRO A 155 -13.91 -25.95 4.38
C PRO A 155 -13.71 -25.74 2.89
N GLY A 156 -12.52 -25.24 2.51
CA GLY A 156 -12.19 -24.91 1.13
C GLY A 156 -12.47 -23.46 0.72
N ASP A 157 -13.14 -22.66 1.56
CA ASP A 157 -13.29 -21.23 1.33
C ASP A 157 -11.93 -20.52 1.46
N VAL A 158 -11.77 -19.42 0.74
CA VAL A 158 -10.60 -18.54 0.80
C VAL A 158 -10.97 -17.23 1.49
N LEU A 159 -10.19 -16.81 2.47
CA LEU A 159 -10.40 -15.54 3.15
C LEU A 159 -9.26 -14.58 2.85
N ILE A 160 -9.59 -13.37 2.43
CA ILE A 160 -8.62 -12.30 2.17
C ILE A 160 -8.95 -11.11 3.08
N ASP A 161 -8.04 -10.81 4.01
CA ASP A 161 -8.14 -9.62 4.83
C ASP A 161 -7.41 -8.45 4.16
N SER A 162 -8.19 -7.49 3.68
CA SER A 162 -7.75 -6.21 3.11
C SER A 162 -8.26 -5.00 3.91
N THR A 163 -8.44 -5.18 5.23
CA THR A 163 -8.97 -4.14 6.13
C THR A 163 -7.96 -3.04 6.46
N GLY A 164 -6.72 -3.17 5.99
CA GLY A 164 -5.69 -2.16 6.10
C GLY A 164 -4.82 -2.30 7.34
N SER A 165 -4.21 -1.20 7.78
CA SER A 165 -3.24 -1.20 8.90
C SER A 165 -3.79 -1.74 10.22
N ARG A 166 -5.12 -1.68 10.40
CA ARG A 166 -5.84 -2.26 11.54
C ARG A 166 -6.46 -3.60 11.15
N SER A 167 -5.62 -4.52 10.66
CA SER A 167 -6.05 -5.85 10.21
C SER A 167 -6.85 -6.57 11.30
N LEU A 168 -7.93 -7.24 10.88
CA LEU A 168 -8.75 -8.07 11.75
C LEU A 168 -8.06 -9.37 12.15
N LEU A 169 -7.33 -9.96 11.19
CA LEU A 169 -6.85 -11.34 11.28
C LEU A 169 -5.35 -11.48 11.50
N ARG A 170 -4.60 -10.36 11.41
CA ARG A 170 -3.12 -10.43 11.46
C ARG A 170 -2.60 -11.24 12.63
N ASP A 171 -3.08 -10.94 13.84
CA ASP A 171 -2.58 -11.61 15.03
C ASP A 171 -3.12 -13.03 15.19
N HIS A 172 -4.27 -13.33 14.58
CA HIS A 172 -4.87 -14.67 14.56
C HIS A 172 -4.16 -15.67 13.63
N LEU A 173 -3.26 -15.20 12.76
CA LEU A 173 -2.45 -16.07 11.91
C LEU A 173 -1.28 -16.73 12.65
N VAL A 174 -1.01 -16.33 13.89
CA VAL A 174 0.03 -16.93 14.74
C VAL A 174 -0.59 -18.08 15.52
N PRO A 175 -0.08 -19.32 15.38
CA PRO A 175 -0.65 -20.48 16.08
C PRO A 175 -0.27 -20.51 17.56
N GLY A 176 -1.19 -21.03 18.38
CA GLY A 176 -0.98 -21.37 19.78
C GLY A 176 -0.79 -20.19 20.73
N PRO A 177 -0.07 -20.40 21.87
CA PRO A 177 0.10 -19.39 22.90
C PRO A 177 0.82 -18.11 22.47
N GLU A 178 1.54 -18.17 21.35
CA GLU A 178 2.20 -16.99 20.76
C GLU A 178 1.18 -15.97 20.24
N ALA A 179 -0.05 -16.41 19.94
CA ALA A 179 -1.14 -15.54 19.54
C ALA A 179 -1.55 -14.55 20.65
N ASP A 180 -1.41 -14.93 21.90
CA ASP A 180 -1.83 -14.13 23.05
C ASP A 180 -0.77 -13.12 23.52
N GLY A 181 0.48 -13.23 23.06
CA GLY A 181 1.59 -12.41 23.57
C GLY A 181 2.51 -11.79 22.53
N GLY A 182 2.44 -12.20 21.29
CA GLY A 182 3.32 -11.74 20.22
C GLY A 182 2.56 -11.07 19.08
N ALA A 183 2.66 -9.76 18.93
CA ALA A 183 2.16 -9.09 17.74
C ALA A 183 2.73 -9.75 16.49
N ASN A 184 1.88 -10.24 15.59
CA ASN A 184 2.27 -10.78 14.29
C ASN A 184 2.75 -9.66 13.36
N THR A 185 3.50 -8.70 13.89
CA THR A 185 3.98 -7.54 13.15
C THR A 185 5.46 -7.31 13.41
N LEU A 186 6.23 -7.28 12.33
CA LEU A 186 7.59 -6.75 12.33
C LEU A 186 7.53 -5.29 11.90
N LYS A 187 8.03 -4.40 12.75
CA LYS A 187 7.97 -2.95 12.55
C LYS A 187 9.36 -2.34 12.65
N ILE A 188 9.69 -1.49 11.68
CA ILE A 188 10.95 -0.74 11.65
C ILE A 188 10.60 0.74 11.56
N ARG A 189 11.09 1.53 12.51
CA ARG A 189 11.06 2.97 12.45
C ARG A 189 12.08 3.45 11.43
N LEU A 190 11.61 4.18 10.40
CA LEU A 190 12.48 4.76 9.40
C LEU A 190 12.86 6.18 9.75
N GLU A 191 11.85 7.02 9.99
CA GLU A 191 12.00 8.45 10.26
C GLU A 191 10.86 8.97 11.13
N TYR A 192 10.90 10.25 11.47
CA TYR A 192 9.82 10.99 12.10
C TYR A 192 9.44 12.18 11.22
N ALA A 193 8.17 12.54 11.21
CA ALA A 193 7.70 13.64 10.39
C ALA A 193 6.56 14.43 11.04
N LEU A 194 6.41 15.66 10.59
CA LEU A 194 5.20 16.46 10.74
C LEU A 194 4.38 16.36 9.47
N VAL A 195 3.10 16.16 9.60
CA VAL A 195 2.12 16.40 8.54
C VAL A 195 1.45 17.73 8.83
N ILE A 196 1.61 18.67 7.91
CA ILE A 196 1.09 20.03 7.99
C ILE A 196 0.00 20.17 6.95
N THR A 197 -1.20 20.57 7.35
CA THR A 197 -2.38 20.68 6.49
C THR A 197 -3.00 22.05 6.59
N PHE A 198 -3.40 22.63 5.45
CA PHE A 198 -4.08 23.93 5.40
C PHE A 198 -4.92 24.08 4.13
N LEU A 199 -5.85 25.02 4.17
CA LEU A 199 -6.59 25.47 2.99
C LEU A 199 -5.90 26.69 2.38
N TYR A 200 -5.85 26.73 1.06
CA TYR A 200 -5.23 27.79 0.31
C TYR A 200 -6.21 28.38 -0.73
N GLY A 201 -6.37 29.68 -0.72
CA GLY A 201 -7.38 30.41 -1.51
C GLY A 201 -6.97 30.63 -2.97
N GLN A 202 -6.45 29.63 -3.64
CA GLN A 202 -6.19 29.57 -5.08
C GLN A 202 -5.97 28.13 -5.53
N THR A 203 -6.03 27.92 -6.83
CA THR A 203 -5.56 26.68 -7.44
C THR A 203 -4.04 26.65 -7.45
N TYR A 204 -3.49 25.46 -7.21
CA TYR A 204 -2.08 25.25 -7.14
C TYR A 204 -1.70 23.93 -7.83
N ASP A 205 -0.80 23.98 -8.81
CA ASP A 205 -0.33 22.77 -9.50
C ASP A 205 0.79 22.09 -8.71
N CYS A 206 0.47 20.93 -8.11
CA CYS A 206 1.46 20.18 -7.34
C CYS A 206 2.59 19.58 -8.20
N ASN A 207 2.41 19.44 -9.52
CA ASN A 207 3.47 18.91 -10.40
C ASN A 207 4.65 19.87 -10.53
N GLU A 208 4.42 21.16 -10.45
CA GLU A 208 5.50 22.16 -10.45
C GLU A 208 6.33 22.11 -9.17
N HIS A 209 5.78 21.62 -8.06
CA HIS A 209 6.47 21.58 -6.78
C HIS A 209 7.45 20.44 -6.63
N CYS A 210 7.21 19.32 -7.29
CA CYS A 210 8.23 18.28 -7.36
C CYS A 210 9.53 18.81 -7.99
N LYS A 211 9.44 19.85 -8.84
CA LYS A 211 10.60 20.58 -9.37
C LYS A 211 11.25 21.52 -8.33
N TYR A 212 10.45 22.08 -7.40
CA TYR A 212 10.93 22.97 -6.35
C TYR A 212 11.91 22.28 -5.41
N TYR A 213 11.70 21.00 -5.09
CA TYR A 213 12.58 20.23 -4.23
C TYR A 213 14.01 20.10 -4.72
N LYS A 214 14.18 20.02 -6.04
CA LYS A 214 15.52 19.94 -6.64
C LYS A 214 16.31 21.23 -6.47
N ASN A 215 15.65 22.32 -6.10
CA ASN A 215 16.23 23.66 -6.07
C ASN A 215 16.32 24.29 -4.66
N ILE A 216 15.86 23.57 -3.60
CA ILE A 216 16.04 24.05 -2.21
C ILE A 216 17.43 23.63 -1.76
N GLU A 217 18.38 24.53 -1.91
CA GLU A 217 19.71 24.40 -1.30
C GLU A 217 19.61 24.59 0.22
N ASN A 218 20.29 23.73 0.98
CA ASN A 218 20.69 23.91 2.38
C ASN A 218 19.59 24.16 3.43
N ALA A 219 18.43 23.54 3.34
CA ALA A 219 17.48 23.55 4.44
C ALA A 219 17.59 22.26 5.27
N GLN A 220 17.92 22.39 6.55
CA GLN A 220 17.89 21.29 7.53
C GLN A 220 16.53 20.57 7.52
N TYR A 221 15.46 21.33 7.35
CA TYR A 221 14.10 20.81 7.24
C TYR A 221 13.51 21.17 5.87
N LYS A 222 12.95 20.19 5.18
CA LYS A 222 12.34 20.38 3.85
C LYS A 222 10.85 20.10 3.94
N PHE A 223 10.03 21.09 3.59
CA PHE A 223 8.57 20.90 3.50
C PHE A 223 8.20 20.33 2.13
N ILE A 224 7.63 19.11 2.10
CA ILE A 224 7.17 18.41 0.89
C ILE A 224 5.65 18.59 0.73
N PRO A 225 5.21 19.55 -0.11
CA PRO A 225 3.79 19.82 -0.30
C PRO A 225 3.11 18.81 -1.22
N MET A 226 1.80 18.71 -1.03
CA MET A 226 0.91 17.95 -1.87
C MET A 226 -0.47 18.59 -1.85
N VAL A 227 -1.08 18.78 -3.00
CA VAL A 227 -2.49 19.18 -3.09
C VAL A 227 -3.38 17.95 -3.05
N HIS A 228 -4.24 17.86 -2.04
CA HIS A 228 -5.14 16.73 -1.88
C HIS A 228 -6.45 16.88 -2.63
N ARG A 229 -6.96 18.13 -2.72
CA ARG A 229 -8.25 18.42 -3.29
C ARG A 229 -8.37 19.90 -3.63
N THR A 230 -9.14 20.19 -4.66
CA THR A 230 -9.61 21.55 -4.96
C THR A 230 -11.11 21.64 -4.72
N TYR A 231 -11.58 22.82 -4.28
CA TYR A 231 -12.98 23.14 -4.03
C TYR A 231 -13.38 24.40 -4.82
N HIS A 232 -14.69 24.60 -5.00
CA HIS A 232 -15.24 25.80 -5.64
C HIS A 232 -14.61 26.09 -7.01
N ASP A 233 -14.66 25.11 -7.91
CA ASP A 233 -14.10 25.22 -9.27
C ASP A 233 -12.61 25.59 -9.30
N GLY A 234 -11.86 25.07 -8.34
CA GLY A 234 -10.42 25.29 -8.26
C GLY A 234 -10.00 26.55 -7.49
N ARG A 235 -10.93 27.27 -6.84
CA ARG A 235 -10.59 28.49 -6.08
C ARG A 235 -9.98 28.23 -4.71
N ILE A 236 -10.13 27.03 -4.19
CA ILE A 236 -9.56 26.63 -2.89
C ILE A 236 -8.83 25.31 -3.06
N SER A 237 -7.58 25.26 -2.65
CA SER A 237 -6.76 24.06 -2.59
C SER A 237 -6.60 23.57 -1.16
N HIS A 238 -6.84 22.28 -0.93
CA HIS A 238 -6.47 21.61 0.31
C HIS A 238 -5.04 21.10 0.17
N VAL A 239 -4.12 21.77 0.83
CA VAL A 239 -2.68 21.49 0.79
C VAL A 239 -2.28 20.73 2.05
N SER A 240 -1.47 19.72 1.89
CA SER A 240 -0.80 19.05 2.97
C SER A 240 0.67 18.90 2.61
N GLY A 241 1.53 18.90 3.61
CA GLY A 241 2.95 18.69 3.39
C GLY A 241 3.57 17.89 4.52
N ILE A 242 4.71 17.30 4.23
CA ILE A 242 5.49 16.54 5.18
C ILE A 242 6.83 17.25 5.41
N VAL A 243 7.20 17.38 6.68
CA VAL A 243 8.55 17.81 7.09
C VAL A 243 9.16 16.70 7.91
N ASN A 244 10.29 16.16 7.48
CA ASN A 244 11.04 15.22 8.30
C ASN A 244 11.70 15.97 9.46
N ILE A 245 11.62 15.40 10.66
CA ILE A 245 12.16 15.94 11.88
C ILE A 245 13.03 14.91 12.58
N THR A 246 13.85 15.37 13.52
CA THR A 246 14.67 14.47 14.34
C THR A 246 13.85 13.69 15.37
N ALA A 247 14.41 12.64 15.94
CA ALA A 247 13.77 11.91 17.03
C ALA A 247 13.60 12.81 18.27
N GLU A 248 14.56 13.69 18.54
CA GLU A 248 14.53 14.63 19.66
C GLU A 248 13.39 15.65 19.49
N ASP A 249 13.27 16.26 18.31
CA ASP A 249 12.16 17.16 17.99
C ASP A 249 10.81 16.45 18.15
N TYR A 250 10.71 15.21 17.64
CA TYR A 250 9.50 14.42 17.72
C TYR A 250 9.05 14.19 19.17
N GLU A 251 9.95 13.82 20.07
CA GLU A 251 9.63 13.60 21.48
C GLU A 251 9.28 14.89 22.22
N ALA A 252 9.87 16.02 21.82
CA ALA A 252 9.63 17.32 22.41
C ALA A 252 8.30 17.97 21.96
N MET A 253 7.71 17.52 20.84
CA MET A 253 6.47 18.11 20.31
C MET A 253 5.23 17.41 20.85
N PRO A 254 4.08 18.10 21.02
CA PRO A 254 2.77 17.50 21.23
C PRO A 254 2.36 16.64 20.02
N SER A 255 1.36 15.78 20.20
CA SER A 255 0.85 14.94 19.10
C SER A 255 0.14 15.75 18.01
N ARG A 256 -0.47 16.88 18.38
CA ARG A 256 -1.19 17.81 17.49
C ARG A 256 -1.04 19.23 18.00
N PHE A 257 -0.82 20.17 17.11
CA PHE A 257 -0.63 21.60 17.42
C PHE A 257 -0.87 22.43 16.14
N ASP A 258 -0.82 23.77 16.28
CA ASP A 258 -1.02 24.73 15.18
C ASP A 258 0.30 25.37 14.72
N GLY A 259 0.21 26.22 13.72
CA GLY A 259 1.36 26.93 13.14
C GLY A 259 1.98 27.96 14.07
N GLU A 260 1.22 28.58 14.97
CA GLU A 260 1.73 29.57 15.92
C GLU A 260 2.60 28.88 16.99
N TRP A 261 2.13 27.75 17.49
CA TRP A 261 2.91 26.92 18.43
C TRP A 261 4.23 26.47 17.76
N LEU A 262 4.18 26.01 16.49
CA LEU A 262 5.38 25.58 15.76
C LEU A 262 6.40 26.70 15.61
N ARG A 263 5.96 27.90 15.20
CA ARG A 263 6.85 29.06 15.05
C ARG A 263 7.50 29.48 16.36
N SER A 264 6.75 29.38 17.44
CA SER A 264 7.24 29.78 18.78
C SER A 264 8.23 28.79 19.38
N ASN A 265 8.06 27.49 19.14
CA ASN A 265 8.86 26.47 19.80
C ASN A 265 9.92 25.82 18.89
N PHE A 266 9.67 25.76 17.57
CA PHE A 266 10.55 25.13 16.58
C PHE A 266 10.70 26.02 15.33
N PRO A 267 11.28 27.22 15.46
CA PRO A 267 11.34 28.22 14.37
C PRO A 267 12.10 27.68 13.13
N GLY A 268 13.10 26.82 13.29
CA GLY A 268 13.83 26.22 12.17
C GLY A 268 12.93 25.31 11.30
N VAL A 269 12.07 24.52 11.93
CA VAL A 269 11.08 23.69 11.24
C VAL A 269 10.02 24.57 10.58
N ALA A 270 9.51 25.57 11.31
CA ALA A 270 8.50 26.50 10.82
C ALA A 270 8.99 27.29 9.60
N GLN A 271 10.24 27.69 9.57
CA GLN A 271 10.83 28.44 8.47
C GLN A 271 10.71 27.72 7.11
N SER A 272 10.85 26.39 7.10
CA SER A 272 10.73 25.61 5.88
C SER A 272 9.30 25.66 5.31
N MET A 273 8.31 25.56 6.18
CA MET A 273 6.90 25.70 5.84
C MET A 273 6.56 27.12 5.39
N ASP A 274 6.99 28.13 6.16
CA ASP A 274 6.69 29.53 5.88
C ASP A 274 7.31 29.99 4.54
N ARG A 275 8.54 29.57 4.22
CA ARG A 275 9.15 29.80 2.90
C ARG A 275 8.30 29.26 1.75
N PHE A 276 7.74 28.07 1.93
CA PHE A 276 6.85 27.50 0.94
C PHE A 276 5.57 28.32 0.79
N ILE A 277 4.93 28.66 1.91
CA ILE A 277 3.70 29.48 1.92
C ILE A 277 3.94 30.84 1.27
N ASP A 278 5.03 31.52 1.61
CA ASP A 278 5.39 32.81 1.03
C ASP A 278 5.63 32.70 -0.48
N LYS A 279 6.27 31.64 -0.94
CA LYS A 279 6.49 31.40 -2.35
C LYS A 279 5.18 31.23 -3.11
N ILE A 280 4.27 30.37 -2.66
CA ILE A 280 2.98 30.18 -3.34
C ILE A 280 2.14 31.45 -3.33
N LYS A 281 2.19 32.24 -2.26
CA LYS A 281 1.53 33.57 -2.21
C LYS A 281 2.07 34.53 -3.27
N GLN A 282 3.38 34.56 -3.46
CA GLN A 282 4.01 35.41 -4.50
C GLN A 282 3.62 34.98 -5.92
N GLU A 283 3.55 33.67 -6.16
CA GLU A 283 3.27 33.11 -7.48
C GLU A 283 1.80 33.16 -7.86
N THR A 284 0.90 32.95 -6.92
CA THR A 284 -0.55 32.81 -7.21
C THR A 284 -1.42 33.91 -6.67
N HIS A 285 -0.86 34.81 -5.85
CA HIS A 285 -1.59 35.86 -5.13
C HIS A 285 -2.74 35.35 -4.24
N GLY A 286 -2.65 34.08 -3.79
CA GLY A 286 -3.60 33.48 -2.87
C GLY A 286 -3.21 33.68 -1.41
N GLU A 287 -4.07 33.24 -0.50
CA GLU A 287 -3.84 33.32 0.95
C GLU A 287 -4.15 31.99 1.62
N VAL A 288 -3.49 31.72 2.75
CA VAL A 288 -3.86 30.63 3.64
C VAL A 288 -5.17 30.96 4.33
N LEU A 289 -6.14 30.05 4.25
CA LEU A 289 -7.46 30.18 4.83
C LEU A 289 -7.56 29.40 6.14
N GLY A 290 -7.74 30.13 7.23
CA GLY A 290 -7.80 29.52 8.56
C GLY A 290 -6.44 29.12 9.14
N ASP A 291 -6.47 28.26 10.14
CA ASP A 291 -5.27 27.82 10.86
C ASP A 291 -4.61 26.61 10.21
N LEU A 292 -3.31 26.45 10.46
CA LEU A 292 -2.57 25.25 10.07
C LEU A 292 -2.83 24.13 11.08
N GLU A 293 -3.23 22.98 10.59
CA GLU A 293 -3.30 21.76 11.40
C GLU A 293 -2.00 20.96 11.25
N ILE A 294 -1.32 20.70 12.36
CA ILE A 294 -0.04 20.00 12.38
C ILE A 294 -0.12 18.78 13.28
N VAL A 295 0.28 17.64 12.74
CA VAL A 295 0.29 16.35 13.44
C VAL A 295 1.66 15.72 13.30
N ARG A 296 2.27 15.33 14.42
CA ARG A 296 3.50 14.53 14.38
C ARG A 296 3.17 13.06 14.14
N ILE A 297 3.91 12.44 13.25
CA ILE A 297 3.75 11.02 12.92
C ILE A 297 5.10 10.29 12.89
N PRO A 298 5.12 9.05 13.36
CA PRO A 298 6.25 8.16 13.07
C PRO A 298 6.10 7.57 11.66
N LEU A 299 7.17 7.52 10.90
CA LEU A 299 7.22 6.86 9.60
C LEU A 299 7.74 5.44 9.79
N ASP A 300 6.82 4.51 9.89
CA ASP A 300 7.11 3.11 10.13
C ASP A 300 6.89 2.27 8.87
N LEU A 301 7.87 1.44 8.58
CA LEU A 301 7.71 0.30 7.68
C LEU A 301 7.36 -0.93 8.52
N TYR A 302 6.28 -1.59 8.18
CA TYR A 302 5.92 -2.83 8.87
C TYR A 302 5.50 -3.92 7.88
N ARG A 303 5.60 -5.16 8.31
CA ARG A 303 5.00 -6.33 7.67
C ARG A 303 4.41 -7.27 8.70
N ALA A 304 3.43 -8.06 8.30
CA ALA A 304 3.05 -9.25 9.04
C ALA A 304 4.22 -10.26 9.00
N ARG A 305 4.47 -10.95 10.10
CA ARG A 305 5.43 -12.07 10.16
C ARG A 305 4.89 -13.27 9.41
N ASN A 306 3.60 -13.52 9.57
CA ASN A 306 2.83 -14.49 8.81
C ASN A 306 1.74 -13.74 8.04
N ALA A 307 1.87 -13.67 6.73
CA ALA A 307 0.89 -13.06 5.84
C ALA A 307 -0.17 -14.06 5.37
N THR A 308 0.01 -15.34 5.74
CA THR A 308 -0.88 -16.44 5.36
C THR A 308 -1.14 -17.39 6.53
N SER A 309 -2.15 -18.25 6.37
CA SER A 309 -2.49 -19.30 7.34
C SER A 309 -1.66 -20.59 7.20
N ARG A 310 -0.48 -20.54 6.56
CA ARG A 310 0.34 -21.73 6.27
C ARG A 310 0.67 -22.58 7.49
N HIS A 311 0.87 -21.96 8.67
CA HIS A 311 1.18 -22.68 9.89
C HIS A 311 0.02 -23.54 10.37
N TRP A 312 -1.22 -23.07 10.21
CA TRP A 312 -2.42 -23.82 10.58
C TRP A 312 -2.63 -25.04 9.70
N LEU A 313 -2.33 -24.95 8.40
CA LEU A 313 -2.40 -26.08 7.47
C LEU A 313 -1.31 -27.13 7.72
N ALA A 314 -0.15 -26.71 8.23
CA ALA A 314 0.97 -27.62 8.52
C ALA A 314 0.80 -28.38 9.83
N ALA A 315 0.01 -27.88 10.76
CA ALA A 315 -0.18 -28.48 12.11
C ALA A 315 -1.01 -29.78 12.12
N GLY A 316 -1.57 -30.20 10.98
CA GLY A 316 -2.44 -31.37 10.89
C GLY A 316 -3.89 -31.06 11.24
N PRO A 317 -4.74 -32.09 11.43
CA PRO A 317 -6.16 -31.88 11.72
C PRO A 317 -6.32 -31.07 13.00
N SER A 318 -6.88 -29.87 12.82
CA SER A 318 -7.16 -28.91 13.87
C SER A 318 -8.60 -28.44 13.70
N ASP A 319 -9.31 -28.24 14.78
CA ASP A 319 -10.65 -27.64 14.77
C ASP A 319 -10.64 -26.14 14.41
N HIS A 320 -9.45 -25.57 14.23
CA HIS A 320 -9.33 -24.16 13.84
C HIS A 320 -9.71 -23.95 12.39
N PRO A 321 -10.58 -22.96 12.07
CA PRO A 321 -11.07 -22.72 10.70
C PRO A 321 -9.94 -22.55 9.67
N PHE A 322 -8.82 -21.95 10.06
CA PHE A 322 -7.67 -21.74 9.17
C PHE A 322 -6.92 -23.02 8.79
N ALA A 323 -7.20 -24.14 9.46
CA ALA A 323 -6.63 -25.44 9.08
C ALA A 323 -7.29 -26.05 7.84
N SER A 324 -8.49 -25.60 7.49
CA SER A 324 -9.24 -26.09 6.32
C SER A 324 -9.45 -25.03 5.23
N SER A 325 -9.27 -23.75 5.59
CA SER A 325 -9.54 -22.61 4.70
C SER A 325 -8.31 -21.69 4.69
N PRO A 326 -7.72 -21.42 3.51
CA PRO A 326 -6.57 -20.52 3.42
C PRO A 326 -6.97 -19.09 3.71
N VAL A 327 -6.11 -18.41 4.47
CA VAL A 327 -6.24 -16.99 4.79
C VAL A 327 -5.04 -16.24 4.27
N PHE A 328 -5.30 -15.07 3.67
CA PHE A 328 -4.30 -14.16 3.15
C PHE A 328 -4.52 -12.75 3.72
N LEU A 329 -3.45 -12.10 4.09
CA LEU A 329 -3.44 -10.65 4.34
C LEU A 329 -3.04 -9.92 3.06
N ALA A 330 -3.75 -8.84 2.70
CA ALA A 330 -3.48 -8.09 1.48
C ALA A 330 -3.40 -6.57 1.74
N GLY A 331 -2.54 -5.89 0.98
CA GLY A 331 -2.29 -4.46 1.15
C GLY A 331 -1.71 -4.13 2.53
N ASP A 332 -2.19 -3.04 3.14
CA ASP A 332 -1.71 -2.60 4.46
C ASP A 332 -2.01 -3.61 5.60
N SER A 333 -2.83 -4.63 5.37
CA SER A 333 -2.97 -5.74 6.33
C SER A 333 -1.70 -6.60 6.38
N ALA A 334 -1.05 -6.80 5.24
CA ALA A 334 0.18 -7.59 5.11
C ALA A 334 1.45 -6.75 5.28
N ILE A 335 1.52 -5.63 4.56
CA ILE A 335 2.68 -4.76 4.49
C ILE A 335 2.25 -3.29 4.40
N GLY A 336 2.77 -2.45 5.27
CA GLY A 336 2.51 -1.01 5.26
C GLY A 336 3.79 -0.23 5.07
N SER A 337 3.77 0.69 4.11
CA SER A 337 4.84 1.62 3.82
C SER A 337 4.41 3.04 4.18
N PRO A 338 5.27 3.85 4.81
CA PRO A 338 4.96 5.22 5.18
C PRO A 338 4.93 6.18 3.98
N TYR A 339 5.43 5.75 2.82
CA TYR A 339 5.55 6.57 1.64
C TYR A 339 4.35 6.43 0.69
N PHE A 340 4.17 7.39 -0.22
CA PHE A 340 3.04 7.48 -1.15
C PHE A 340 2.87 6.24 -2.05
N GLN A 341 3.82 5.34 -2.06
CA GLN A 341 3.82 4.12 -2.87
C GLN A 341 3.02 2.96 -2.27
N SER A 342 2.43 3.12 -1.08
CA SER A 342 1.67 2.04 -0.43
C SER A 342 0.54 1.50 -1.30
N ILE A 343 -0.12 2.34 -2.12
CA ILE A 343 -1.17 1.88 -3.02
C ILE A 343 -0.62 1.03 -4.17
N SER A 344 0.47 1.45 -4.79
CA SER A 344 1.10 0.70 -5.89
C SER A 344 1.63 -0.65 -5.40
N LEU A 345 2.27 -0.67 -4.23
CA LEU A 345 2.71 -1.88 -3.56
C LEU A 345 1.53 -2.81 -3.24
N GLY A 346 0.43 -2.25 -2.71
CA GLY A 346 -0.79 -2.99 -2.42
C GLY A 346 -1.43 -3.58 -3.67
N PHE A 347 -1.44 -2.84 -4.77
CA PHE A 347 -1.96 -3.29 -6.07
C PHE A 347 -1.09 -4.40 -6.68
N GLU A 348 0.22 -4.26 -6.61
CA GLU A 348 1.15 -5.29 -7.06
C GLU A 348 0.97 -6.60 -6.28
N CYS A 349 0.84 -6.52 -4.94
CA CYS A 349 0.54 -7.69 -4.11
C CYS A 349 -0.83 -8.29 -4.43
N ALA A 350 -1.84 -7.47 -4.73
CA ALA A 350 -3.17 -7.93 -5.13
C ALA A 350 -3.14 -8.68 -6.46
N MET A 351 -2.44 -8.14 -7.45
CA MET A 351 -2.28 -8.81 -8.76
C MET A 351 -1.57 -10.15 -8.60
N TYR A 352 -0.50 -10.21 -7.82
CA TYR A 352 0.22 -11.46 -7.58
C TYR A 352 -0.67 -12.49 -6.86
N LEU A 353 -1.39 -12.08 -5.81
CA LEU A 353 -2.31 -12.96 -5.09
C LEU A 353 -3.44 -13.48 -6.00
N ALA A 354 -4.03 -12.60 -6.80
CA ALA A 354 -5.07 -13.01 -7.75
C ALA A 354 -4.53 -14.03 -8.78
N GLY A 355 -3.30 -13.82 -9.27
CA GLY A 355 -2.62 -14.75 -10.16
C GLY A 355 -2.36 -16.12 -9.53
N LEU A 356 -1.98 -16.16 -8.25
CA LEU A 356 -1.83 -17.42 -7.51
C LEU A 356 -3.17 -18.13 -7.31
N ILE A 357 -4.21 -17.39 -6.93
CA ILE A 357 -5.56 -17.95 -6.74
C ILE A 357 -6.13 -18.50 -8.05
N ALA A 358 -5.80 -17.87 -9.19
CA ALA A 358 -6.24 -18.30 -10.51
C ALA A 358 -5.64 -19.65 -10.95
N GLN A 359 -4.46 -20.01 -10.45
CA GLN A 359 -3.78 -21.27 -10.75
C GLN A 359 -4.48 -22.43 -10.03
N ARG A 360 -5.48 -23.04 -10.68
CA ARG A 360 -6.33 -24.09 -10.07
C ARG A 360 -5.56 -25.35 -9.67
N ASP A 361 -4.51 -25.65 -10.41
CA ASP A 361 -3.68 -26.86 -10.19
C ASP A 361 -2.56 -26.63 -9.17
N LEU A 362 -2.39 -25.41 -8.68
CA LEU A 362 -1.38 -25.09 -7.68
C LEU A 362 -1.80 -25.66 -6.32
N PRO A 363 -0.99 -26.56 -5.70
CA PRO A 363 -1.25 -27.07 -4.37
C PRO A 363 -1.41 -25.91 -3.37
N LEU A 364 -2.38 -26.05 -2.47
CA LEU A 364 -2.70 -25.00 -1.50
C LEU A 364 -1.49 -24.55 -0.69
N ARG A 365 -0.69 -25.50 -0.24
CA ARG A 365 0.53 -25.21 0.52
C ARG A 365 1.51 -24.36 -0.29
N ASP A 366 1.73 -24.71 -1.55
CA ASP A 366 2.65 -23.98 -2.42
C ASP A 366 2.15 -22.57 -2.70
N MET A 367 0.84 -22.40 -2.83
CA MET A 367 0.21 -21.09 -2.98
C MET A 367 0.47 -20.18 -1.76
N LEU A 368 0.28 -20.72 -0.55
CA LEU A 368 0.55 -19.98 0.69
C LEU A 368 2.02 -19.64 0.87
N ASP A 369 2.92 -20.61 0.62
CA ASP A 369 4.37 -20.41 0.76
C ASP A 369 4.89 -19.40 -0.27
N ARG A 370 4.42 -19.46 -1.52
CA ARG A 370 4.79 -18.47 -2.57
C ARG A 370 4.33 -17.07 -2.20
N TYR A 371 3.09 -16.91 -1.72
CA TYR A 371 2.60 -15.58 -1.32
C TYR A 371 3.35 -15.04 -0.10
N GLU A 372 3.63 -15.88 0.89
CA GLU A 372 4.42 -15.51 2.08
C GLU A 372 5.82 -15.00 1.68
N LEU A 373 6.51 -15.75 0.81
CA LEU A 373 7.81 -15.36 0.28
C LEU A 373 7.73 -14.05 -0.52
N TYR A 374 6.68 -13.90 -1.32
CA TYR A 374 6.48 -12.69 -2.12
C TYR A 374 6.31 -11.45 -1.24
N ILE A 375 5.47 -11.50 -0.20
CA ILE A 375 5.30 -10.41 0.76
C ILE A 375 6.63 -10.07 1.46
N TYR A 376 7.43 -11.08 1.81
CA TYR A 376 8.76 -10.87 2.38
C TYR A 376 9.69 -10.13 1.41
N LYS A 377 9.75 -10.55 0.15
CA LYS A 377 10.56 -9.90 -0.90
C LYS A 377 10.11 -8.45 -1.15
N GLN A 378 8.81 -8.21 -1.20
CA GLN A 378 8.26 -6.85 -1.33
C GLN A 378 8.66 -5.95 -0.14
N TRP A 379 8.58 -6.47 1.07
CA TRP A 379 9.02 -5.73 2.25
C TRP A 379 10.51 -5.41 2.20
N LEU A 380 11.34 -6.37 1.80
CA LEU A 380 12.77 -6.18 1.66
C LEU A 380 13.10 -5.10 0.60
N ARG A 381 12.41 -5.12 -0.54
CA ARG A 381 12.51 -4.10 -1.58
C ARG A 381 12.24 -2.69 -1.04
N VAL A 382 11.10 -2.52 -0.35
CA VAL A 382 10.73 -1.23 0.23
C VAL A 382 11.73 -0.79 1.31
N TYR A 383 12.21 -1.73 2.12
CA TYR A 383 13.22 -1.45 3.14
C TYR A 383 14.54 -0.96 2.53
N MET A 384 15.07 -1.69 1.56
CA MET A 384 16.31 -1.32 0.87
C MET A 384 16.19 0.06 0.21
N ARG A 385 15.09 0.29 -0.50
CA ARG A 385 14.81 1.59 -1.11
C ARG A 385 14.75 2.72 -0.08
N SER A 386 14.06 2.51 1.04
CA SER A 386 13.96 3.51 2.10
C SER A 386 15.33 3.85 2.67
N LYS A 387 16.20 2.85 2.81
CA LYS A 387 17.59 3.06 3.22
C LYS A 387 18.42 3.82 2.19
N MET A 388 18.26 3.49 0.89
CA MET A 388 18.93 4.21 -0.19
C MET A 388 18.49 5.68 -0.25
N ILE A 389 17.19 5.95 -0.16
CA ILE A 389 16.66 7.33 -0.15
C ILE A 389 17.26 8.12 1.01
N LYS A 390 17.26 7.52 2.20
CA LYS A 390 17.84 8.14 3.38
C LYS A 390 19.35 8.39 3.20
N HIS A 391 20.10 7.39 2.74
CA HIS A 391 21.53 7.51 2.50
C HIS A 391 21.85 8.61 1.47
N ASN A 392 21.13 8.63 0.36
CA ASN A 392 21.30 9.67 -0.66
C ASN A 392 20.98 11.06 -0.11
N LYS A 393 19.91 11.19 0.67
CA LYS A 393 19.55 12.44 1.34
C LYS A 393 20.68 12.88 2.29
N ASP A 394 21.13 11.99 3.16
CA ASP A 394 22.23 12.25 4.10
C ASP A 394 23.55 12.60 3.38
N LEU A 395 23.80 11.98 2.23
CA LEU A 395 24.96 12.28 1.38
C LEU A 395 24.85 13.68 0.76
N PHE A 396 23.70 14.01 0.16
CA PHE A 396 23.48 15.34 -0.43
C PHE A 396 23.52 16.45 0.61
N GLU A 397 22.98 16.22 1.80
CA GLU A 397 23.08 17.18 2.91
C GLU A 397 24.51 17.37 3.42
N SER A 398 25.39 16.37 3.23
CA SER A 398 26.80 16.42 3.61
C SER A 398 27.71 17.01 2.55
N LEU A 399 27.26 17.18 1.31
CA LEU A 399 28.05 17.84 0.27
C LEU A 399 28.37 19.30 0.58
N ASP A 400 27.56 19.93 1.43
CA ASP A 400 27.76 21.30 1.89
C ASP A 400 28.76 21.39 3.06
N ASP A 401 29.06 20.27 3.73
CA ASP A 401 30.09 20.13 4.75
C ASP A 401 31.05 18.98 4.37
N PRO A 402 32.22 19.30 3.75
CA PRO A 402 33.17 18.28 3.30
C PRO A 402 33.70 17.39 4.43
N LEU A 403 33.78 17.89 5.67
CA LEU A 403 34.25 17.11 6.82
C LEU A 403 33.18 16.09 7.26
N ALA A 404 31.91 16.51 7.32
CA ALA A 404 30.80 15.61 7.60
C ALA A 404 30.63 14.54 6.50
N LEU A 405 30.97 14.89 5.25
CA LEU A 405 30.97 13.93 4.14
C LEU A 405 32.04 12.85 4.32
N LEU A 406 33.26 13.23 4.72
CA LEU A 406 34.36 12.29 4.96
C LEU A 406 34.04 11.34 6.12
N ASP A 407 33.47 11.85 7.19
CA ASP A 407 33.00 11.04 8.33
C ASP A 407 31.97 10.00 7.92
N LYS A 408 30.98 10.39 7.10
CA LYS A 408 29.92 9.49 6.65
C LYS A 408 30.40 8.43 5.66
N LEU A 409 31.40 8.76 4.86
CA LEU A 409 31.98 7.81 3.91
C LEU A 409 33.00 6.85 4.55
N HIS A 410 33.29 7.02 5.87
CA HIS A 410 34.32 6.24 6.57
C HIS A 410 35.66 6.19 5.82
N ILE A 411 36.01 7.29 5.16
CA ILE A 411 37.30 7.43 4.47
C ILE A 411 38.27 8.05 5.47
N TYR A 412 38.93 7.20 6.22
CA TYR A 412 40.11 7.51 6.99
C TYR A 412 41.33 6.79 6.43
#